data_6147543fa6a44cb3a2fb54f77a08301f
#
_entry.id   6147543fa6a44cb3a2fb54f77a08301f
#
_cell.length_a   1.000
_cell.length_b   1.000
_cell.length_c   1.000
_cell.angle_alpha   90.00
_cell.angle_beta   90.00
_cell.angle_gamma   90.00
#
_symmetry.space_group_name_H-M   'P 1'
#
loop_
_entity.id
_entity.type
_entity.pdbx_description
1 polymer ?
#
loop_
_entity_poly.entity_id
_entity_poly.type
_entity_poly.pdbx_seq_one_letter_code
_entity_poly.pdbx_strand_id
1 'polypeptide(L)'
;SLSSYARQFLGRIDKPKVEYIKGIAPAIAIRQKVNTANPRSTVGTASEVYDYLKLLYARIGQTYSPVSGQLVQREQVSDVIDYIRTLPAGTPIEIEAEYRIPSGRTFSQAVAALNAQGYSRIKLEGKVVKLADLVAFSVEKDLDRFLLVVDRAEATTDEGALARLADSVSTAFYEGHGTMQVAEARTGMVRTFSDAFRADGIDFIEPTEHLFSFNNPLGACPECEGYGKVMGIDPALVVPDTSLSVYQQAVAPWRGEKMGLWRQAVVDTAERSGFPIHTPYCELTPQQKDQLWHGTKYFKGIDDFFAMLQRDSYKMHYRIMLARYRGKTVCPVCHGKRLRPEAGYVRVGGRSLPDLVDWPLDRLGEFFNTLTLSEYQQKVASRILTEIRRRIGFLREVGLGYLTLNRASSTLSGGESQRIHLATSLGSSLVGSMYILDEPSIGLHQRDTDRLISVLKKLRDIGNTVIVVEHDREVMQACDLLVDIGPGAGIHGGEVVFCGPPSELAQSDS
;
A
#
# COMPACT_ATOMS: atom_id res chain seq x y z
N SER A 1 21.42 -1.15 24.88
CA SER A 1 21.57 -2.23 25.88
C SER A 1 21.60 -3.58 25.18
N LEU A 2 22.70 -4.34 25.36
CA LEU A 2 22.82 -5.68 24.83
C LEU A 2 21.89 -6.64 25.61
N SER A 3 21.27 -7.61 24.91
CA SER A 3 20.50 -8.68 25.56
C SER A 3 21.39 -9.48 26.52
N SER A 4 20.80 -10.14 27.52
CA SER A 4 21.53 -10.99 28.48
C SER A 4 22.34 -12.07 27.76
N TYR A 5 21.82 -12.62 26.67
CA TYR A 5 22.47 -13.61 25.82
C TYR A 5 23.68 -13.05 25.07
N ALA A 6 23.56 -11.84 24.47
CA ALA A 6 24.67 -11.19 23.79
C ALA A 6 25.82 -10.81 24.75
N ARG A 7 25.51 -10.46 26.02
CA ARG A 7 26.50 -10.20 27.06
C ARG A 7 27.33 -11.43 27.46
N GLN A 8 26.74 -12.60 27.36
CA GLN A 8 27.41 -13.88 27.69
C GLN A 8 28.46 -14.27 26.63
N PHE A 9 28.23 -13.92 25.35
CA PHE A 9 29.14 -14.27 24.25
C PHE A 9 30.21 -13.20 23.95
N LEU A 10 29.93 -11.92 24.17
CA LEU A 10 30.84 -10.83 23.86
C LEU A 10 31.82 -10.47 24.99
N GLY A 11 31.74 -11.18 26.11
CA GLY A 11 32.52 -10.85 27.29
C GLY A 11 32.08 -9.53 27.95
N ARG A 12 32.68 -9.18 29.08
CA ARG A 12 32.50 -7.86 29.69
C ARG A 12 33.27 -6.85 28.86
N ILE A 13 32.56 -5.87 28.29
CA ILE A 13 33.20 -4.67 27.76
C ILE A 13 33.87 -4.00 28.97
N ASP A 14 35.19 -3.89 28.93
CA ASP A 14 35.96 -3.24 29.99
C ASP A 14 35.44 -1.81 30.17
N LYS A 15 35.17 -1.46 31.42
CA LYS A 15 34.79 -0.10 31.73
C LYS A 15 35.97 0.83 31.47
N PRO A 16 35.76 2.02 30.89
CA PRO A 16 36.86 2.99 30.73
C PRO A 16 37.46 3.31 32.12
N LYS A 17 38.78 3.41 32.15
CA LYS A 17 39.53 3.75 33.37
C LYS A 17 39.38 5.24 33.66
N VAL A 18 38.26 5.64 34.23
CA VAL A 18 37.94 7.03 34.59
C VAL A 18 37.38 7.08 36.03
N GLU A 19 37.62 8.17 36.74
CA GLU A 19 37.08 8.38 38.09
C GLU A 19 35.55 8.50 38.06
N TYR A 20 35.03 9.32 37.15
CA TYR A 20 33.60 9.51 36.94
C TYR A 20 33.28 10.03 35.55
N ILE A 21 32.06 9.83 35.10
CA ILE A 21 31.48 10.43 33.89
C ILE A 21 30.15 11.06 34.28
N LYS A 22 30.01 12.40 34.05
CA LYS A 22 28.80 13.18 34.35
C LYS A 22 28.37 13.99 33.11
N GLY A 23 27.09 14.32 33.02
CA GLY A 23 26.57 15.25 32.01
C GLY A 23 26.41 14.66 30.61
N ILE A 24 26.52 13.34 30.44
CA ILE A 24 26.28 12.70 29.14
C ILE A 24 24.77 12.67 28.87
N ALA A 25 24.34 13.34 27.81
CA ALA A 25 22.99 13.25 27.28
C ALA A 25 22.69 11.85 26.74
N PRO A 26 21.42 11.43 26.62
CA PRO A 26 21.04 10.19 25.94
C PRO A 26 21.61 10.15 24.53
N ALA A 27 22.45 9.15 24.24
CA ALA A 27 23.18 9.08 22.97
C ALA A 27 22.41 8.23 21.94
N ILE A 28 22.28 8.78 20.73
CA ILE A 28 21.68 8.16 19.55
C ILE A 28 22.77 8.03 18.51
N ALA A 29 23.29 6.80 18.32
CA ALA A 29 24.30 6.53 17.32
C ALA A 29 23.64 6.16 15.99
N ILE A 30 23.87 6.94 14.95
CA ILE A 30 23.35 6.71 13.60
C ILE A 30 24.43 6.03 12.77
N ARG A 31 24.33 4.70 12.64
CA ARG A 31 25.32 3.86 11.95
C ARG A 31 25.05 3.78 10.46
N GLN A 32 26.12 3.63 9.65
CA GLN A 32 26.04 3.42 8.21
C GLN A 32 25.39 2.08 7.84
N LYS A 33 25.71 0.99 8.55
CA LYS A 33 25.12 -0.32 8.29
C LYS A 33 23.97 -0.58 9.24
N VAL A 34 22.75 -0.48 8.73
CA VAL A 34 21.59 -1.03 9.39
C VAL A 34 21.36 -2.44 8.81
N ASN A 35 21.77 -3.45 9.57
CA ASN A 35 21.33 -4.82 9.30
C ASN A 35 19.82 -4.89 9.59
N THR A 36 19.00 -4.59 8.59
CA THR A 36 17.56 -4.80 8.68
C THR A 36 17.31 -6.31 8.54
N ALA A 37 17.23 -6.97 9.68
CA ALA A 37 16.84 -8.39 9.74
C ALA A 37 15.39 -8.61 9.24
N ASN A 38 14.60 -7.56 9.12
CA ASN A 38 13.22 -7.64 8.65
C ASN A 38 13.13 -7.41 7.13
N PRO A 39 12.84 -8.46 6.33
CA PRO A 39 12.76 -8.36 4.88
C PRO A 39 11.53 -7.57 4.40
N ARG A 40 10.58 -7.26 5.28
CA ARG A 40 9.42 -6.41 4.98
C ARG A 40 9.69 -4.92 5.19
N SER A 41 10.82 -4.55 5.82
CA SER A 41 11.17 -3.14 6.05
C SER A 41 11.35 -2.37 4.74
N THR A 42 10.78 -1.17 4.68
CA THR A 42 10.84 -0.25 3.53
C THR A 42 11.27 1.14 3.97
N VAL A 43 11.60 2.00 3.02
CA VAL A 43 11.83 3.43 3.27
C VAL A 43 10.65 4.04 4.02
N GLY A 44 9.41 3.71 3.59
CA GLY A 44 8.19 4.22 4.22
C GLY A 44 8.04 3.84 5.69
N THR A 45 8.39 2.57 6.06
CA THR A 45 8.34 2.12 7.45
C THR A 45 9.52 2.64 8.28
N ALA A 46 10.71 2.75 7.67
CA ALA A 46 11.90 3.26 8.35
C ALA A 46 11.80 4.77 8.65
N SER A 47 11.10 5.53 7.79
CA SER A 47 10.87 6.97 7.96
C SER A 47 9.58 7.31 8.74
N GLU A 48 8.80 6.30 9.10
CA GLU A 48 7.47 6.41 9.73
C GLU A 48 6.41 7.12 8.87
N VAL A 49 6.73 7.54 7.64
CA VAL A 49 5.76 8.18 6.72
C VAL A 49 4.61 7.24 6.41
N TYR A 50 4.91 5.95 6.26
CA TYR A 50 3.91 4.93 5.94
C TYR A 50 2.84 4.78 7.02
N ASP A 51 3.19 4.96 8.29
CA ASP A 51 2.24 4.86 9.42
C ASP A 51 1.21 5.99 9.38
N TYR A 52 1.65 7.20 9.06
CA TYR A 52 0.74 8.34 8.87
C TYR A 52 -0.12 8.19 7.60
N LEU A 53 0.42 7.58 6.53
CA LEU A 53 -0.36 7.30 5.33
C LEU A 53 -1.46 6.28 5.60
N LYS A 54 -1.19 5.20 6.32
CA LYS A 54 -2.22 4.23 6.76
C LYS A 54 -3.34 4.93 7.52
N LEU A 55 -2.96 5.78 8.47
CA LEU A 55 -3.91 6.54 9.28
C LEU A 55 -4.75 7.50 8.42
N LEU A 56 -4.12 8.21 7.47
CA LEU A 56 -4.81 9.10 6.55
C LEU A 56 -5.88 8.37 5.73
N TYR A 57 -5.51 7.24 5.10
CA TYR A 57 -6.42 6.45 4.29
C TYR A 57 -7.53 5.80 5.10
N ALA A 58 -7.28 5.41 6.35
CA ALA A 58 -8.29 4.89 7.25
C ALA A 58 -9.29 5.97 7.70
N ARG A 59 -8.88 7.24 7.79
CA ARG A 59 -9.73 8.32 8.32
C ARG A 59 -10.53 9.06 7.27
N ILE A 60 -9.96 9.28 6.08
CA ILE A 60 -10.60 10.08 5.02
C ILE A 60 -10.62 9.38 3.67
N GLY A 61 -10.17 8.14 3.59
CA GLY A 61 -10.19 7.37 2.35
C GLY A 61 -11.62 7.06 1.90
N GLN A 62 -11.85 7.18 0.61
CA GLN A 62 -13.12 6.88 -0.02
C GLN A 62 -12.95 5.63 -0.89
N THR A 63 -13.81 4.63 -0.69
CA THR A 63 -13.80 3.38 -1.46
C THR A 63 -14.58 3.55 -2.75
N TYR A 64 -14.00 3.10 -3.85
CA TYR A 64 -14.65 3.12 -5.17
C TYR A 64 -14.76 1.70 -5.72
N SER A 65 -15.91 1.38 -6.30
CA SER A 65 -16.09 0.09 -6.97
C SER A 65 -15.15 -0.04 -8.17
N PRO A 66 -14.43 -1.17 -8.31
CA PRO A 66 -13.60 -1.43 -9.49
C PRO A 66 -14.42 -1.69 -10.77
N VAL A 67 -15.73 -1.97 -10.65
CA VAL A 67 -16.62 -2.28 -11.77
C VAL A 67 -17.24 -1.00 -12.34
N SER A 68 -17.97 -0.25 -11.51
CA SER A 68 -18.68 0.96 -11.94
C SER A 68 -17.90 2.25 -11.72
N GLY A 69 -16.87 2.24 -10.87
CA GLY A 69 -16.15 3.44 -10.44
C GLY A 69 -16.96 4.33 -9.49
N GLN A 70 -18.14 3.88 -9.04
CA GLN A 70 -18.97 4.63 -8.11
C GLN A 70 -18.40 4.61 -6.69
N LEU A 71 -18.69 5.65 -5.92
CA LEU A 71 -18.36 5.73 -4.51
C LEU A 71 -19.17 4.69 -3.73
N VAL A 72 -18.47 3.86 -2.97
CA VAL A 72 -19.07 2.88 -2.05
C VAL A 72 -19.18 3.53 -0.68
N GLN A 73 -20.40 3.62 -0.20
CA GLN A 73 -20.68 4.15 1.14
C GLN A 73 -21.86 3.38 1.75
N ARG A 74 -21.91 3.36 3.06
CA ARG A 74 -23.11 2.92 3.77
C ARG A 74 -24.10 4.05 3.74
N GLU A 75 -25.30 3.74 3.33
CA GLU A 75 -26.39 4.70 3.37
C GLU A 75 -27.22 4.43 4.63
N GLN A 76 -27.43 5.49 5.39
CA GLN A 76 -28.21 5.46 6.62
C GLN A 76 -29.66 5.91 6.35
N VAL A 77 -30.52 5.72 7.34
CA VAL A 77 -31.90 6.22 7.29
C VAL A 77 -31.94 7.72 6.95
N SER A 78 -31.00 8.51 7.52
CA SER A 78 -30.87 9.94 7.22
C SER A 78 -30.64 10.22 5.74
N ASP A 79 -29.82 9.42 5.06
CA ASP A 79 -29.50 9.64 3.64
C ASP A 79 -30.72 9.37 2.75
N VAL A 80 -31.54 8.38 3.12
CA VAL A 80 -32.79 8.09 2.43
C VAL A 80 -33.80 9.23 2.66
N ILE A 81 -33.89 9.74 3.87
CA ILE A 81 -34.80 10.87 4.21
C ILE A 81 -34.34 12.14 3.47
N ASP A 82 -33.03 12.41 3.41
CA ASP A 82 -32.48 13.55 2.65
C ASP A 82 -32.77 13.41 1.15
N TYR A 83 -32.67 12.20 0.60
CA TYR A 83 -33.09 11.95 -0.76
C TYR A 83 -34.60 12.24 -0.96
N ILE A 84 -35.47 11.76 -0.07
CA ILE A 84 -36.91 12.01 -0.15
C ILE A 84 -37.21 13.52 -0.12
N ARG A 85 -36.48 14.30 0.67
CA ARG A 85 -36.55 15.79 0.70
C ARG A 85 -36.20 16.44 -0.64
N THR A 86 -35.35 15.81 -1.47
CA THR A 86 -34.99 16.35 -2.79
C THR A 86 -36.06 16.16 -3.85
N LEU A 87 -37.00 15.23 -3.60
CA LEU A 87 -38.09 14.97 -4.52
C LEU A 87 -39.14 16.10 -4.45
N PRO A 88 -39.83 16.41 -5.56
CA PRO A 88 -40.94 17.38 -5.55
C PRO A 88 -41.98 17.02 -4.52
N ALA A 89 -42.42 17.96 -3.70
CA ALA A 89 -43.44 17.73 -2.68
C ALA A 89 -44.71 17.16 -3.32
N GLY A 90 -45.34 16.16 -2.66
CA GLY A 90 -46.50 15.44 -3.15
C GLY A 90 -46.19 14.37 -4.20
N THR A 91 -44.93 14.07 -4.49
CA THR A 91 -44.57 12.92 -5.33
C THR A 91 -44.89 11.62 -4.60
N PRO A 92 -45.76 10.74 -5.15
CA PRO A 92 -46.07 9.47 -4.51
C PRO A 92 -44.89 8.52 -4.61
N ILE A 93 -44.46 8.03 -3.44
CA ILE A 93 -43.30 7.13 -3.30
C ILE A 93 -43.74 5.81 -2.64
N GLU A 94 -43.04 4.75 -2.99
CA GLU A 94 -43.16 3.42 -2.38
C GLU A 94 -41.82 3.10 -1.73
N ILE A 95 -41.79 2.76 -0.44
CA ILE A 95 -40.64 2.26 0.30
C ILE A 95 -40.70 0.74 0.22
N GLU A 96 -39.70 0.15 -0.44
CA GLU A 96 -39.74 -1.26 -0.81
C GLU A 96 -38.44 -1.95 -0.30
N ALA A 97 -38.59 -3.24 0.03
CA ALA A 97 -37.46 -4.12 0.41
C ALA A 97 -37.51 -5.43 -0.36
N GLU A 98 -36.39 -5.96 -0.78
CA GLU A 98 -36.31 -7.31 -1.35
C GLU A 98 -36.45 -8.34 -0.23
N TYR A 99 -37.62 -8.98 -0.17
CA TYR A 99 -37.87 -10.05 0.77
C TYR A 99 -37.47 -11.40 0.18
N ARG A 100 -36.59 -12.11 0.87
CA ARG A 100 -36.15 -13.46 0.50
C ARG A 100 -36.94 -14.48 1.29
N ILE A 101 -37.53 -15.43 0.59
CA ILE A 101 -38.28 -16.51 1.23
C ILE A 101 -37.31 -17.41 2.00
N PRO A 102 -37.52 -17.59 3.33
CA PRO A 102 -36.63 -18.45 4.12
C PRO A 102 -36.63 -19.90 3.61
N SER A 103 -35.46 -20.54 3.65
CA SER A 103 -35.31 -21.94 3.23
C SER A 103 -36.29 -22.85 3.94
N GLY A 104 -37.05 -23.66 3.16
CA GLY A 104 -38.06 -24.59 3.68
C GLY A 104 -39.44 -24.01 3.82
N ARG A 105 -39.66 -22.73 3.41
CA ARG A 105 -41.03 -22.15 3.31
C ARG A 105 -41.42 -22.00 1.84
N THR A 106 -42.72 -22.16 1.58
CA THR A 106 -43.32 -21.87 0.28
C THR A 106 -43.67 -20.37 0.17
N PHE A 107 -43.92 -19.89 -1.05
CA PHE A 107 -44.38 -18.53 -1.30
C PHE A 107 -45.65 -18.21 -0.51
N SER A 108 -46.64 -19.08 -0.53
CA SER A 108 -47.89 -18.91 0.19
C SER A 108 -47.69 -18.81 1.70
N GLN A 109 -46.82 -19.62 2.29
CA GLN A 109 -46.47 -19.54 3.72
C GLN A 109 -45.75 -18.22 4.08
N ALA A 110 -44.88 -17.74 3.21
CA ALA A 110 -44.19 -16.46 3.41
C ALA A 110 -45.17 -15.29 3.33
N VAL A 111 -46.06 -15.29 2.35
CA VAL A 111 -47.13 -14.29 2.18
C VAL A 111 -48.09 -14.27 3.39
N ALA A 112 -48.51 -15.44 3.88
CA ALA A 112 -49.36 -15.55 5.05
C ALA A 112 -48.68 -15.00 6.32
N ALA A 113 -47.39 -15.29 6.51
CA ALA A 113 -46.61 -14.78 7.63
C ALA A 113 -46.47 -13.25 7.59
N LEU A 114 -46.17 -12.66 6.44
CA LEU A 114 -46.09 -11.20 6.26
C LEU A 114 -47.46 -10.52 6.51
N ASN A 115 -48.54 -11.11 6.03
CA ASN A 115 -49.87 -10.59 6.29
C ASN A 115 -50.22 -10.62 7.79
N ALA A 116 -49.80 -11.67 8.50
CA ALA A 116 -49.97 -11.76 9.97
C ALA A 116 -49.11 -10.75 10.73
N GLN A 117 -47.98 -10.33 10.19
CA GLN A 117 -47.10 -9.29 10.73
C GLN A 117 -47.61 -7.86 10.46
N GLY A 118 -48.70 -7.72 9.67
CA GLY A 118 -49.31 -6.42 9.40
C GLY A 118 -48.93 -5.77 8.07
N TYR A 119 -48.07 -6.41 7.26
CA TYR A 119 -47.81 -5.92 5.92
C TYR A 119 -49.04 -6.12 5.03
N SER A 120 -49.22 -5.21 4.07
CA SER A 120 -50.46 -5.20 3.27
C SER A 120 -50.23 -5.45 1.78
N ARG A 121 -49.03 -5.25 1.27
CA ARG A 121 -48.76 -5.27 -0.19
C ARG A 121 -47.38 -5.82 -0.51
N ILE A 122 -47.29 -6.48 -1.63
CA ILE A 122 -46.06 -6.87 -2.30
C ILE A 122 -46.09 -6.45 -3.76
N LYS A 123 -44.94 -6.40 -4.40
CA LYS A 123 -44.82 -6.13 -5.83
C LYS A 123 -44.35 -7.40 -6.55
N LEU A 124 -45.17 -7.88 -7.46
CA LEU A 124 -44.94 -9.04 -8.29
C LEU A 124 -44.91 -8.60 -9.76
N GLU A 125 -43.86 -8.89 -10.48
CA GLU A 125 -43.75 -8.55 -11.91
C GLU A 125 -44.04 -7.06 -12.20
N GLY A 126 -43.62 -6.17 -11.28
CA GLY A 126 -43.84 -4.73 -11.39
C GLY A 126 -45.22 -4.24 -10.97
N LYS A 127 -46.13 -5.12 -10.58
CA LYS A 127 -47.50 -4.76 -10.13
C LYS A 127 -47.65 -4.93 -8.62
N VAL A 128 -48.25 -3.92 -7.97
CA VAL A 128 -48.55 -3.98 -6.55
C VAL A 128 -49.80 -4.85 -6.34
N VAL A 129 -49.68 -5.87 -5.50
CA VAL A 129 -50.72 -6.84 -5.17
C VAL A 129 -50.95 -6.83 -3.66
N LYS A 130 -52.20 -6.96 -3.23
CA LYS A 130 -52.54 -7.06 -1.79
C LYS A 130 -52.25 -8.47 -1.26
N LEU A 131 -51.57 -8.56 -0.11
CA LEU A 131 -51.30 -9.83 0.56
C LEU A 131 -52.58 -10.58 0.94
N ALA A 132 -53.60 -9.86 1.38
CA ALA A 132 -54.91 -10.46 1.74
C ALA A 132 -55.55 -11.24 0.57
N ASP A 133 -55.42 -10.74 -0.67
CA ASP A 133 -55.98 -11.39 -1.85
C ASP A 133 -55.16 -12.67 -2.18
N LEU A 134 -53.83 -12.62 -2.04
CA LEU A 134 -52.97 -13.79 -2.27
C LEU A 134 -53.19 -14.89 -1.21
N VAL A 135 -53.45 -14.51 0.04
CA VAL A 135 -53.81 -15.46 1.12
C VAL A 135 -55.17 -16.08 0.84
N ALA A 136 -56.19 -15.26 0.49
CA ALA A 136 -57.56 -15.73 0.24
C ALA A 136 -57.63 -16.73 -0.93
N PHE A 137 -56.82 -16.53 -1.98
CA PHE A 137 -56.81 -17.42 -3.15
C PHE A 137 -55.71 -18.50 -3.08
N SER A 138 -54.98 -18.62 -1.98
CA SER A 138 -53.87 -19.59 -1.77
C SER A 138 -52.94 -19.69 -2.98
N VAL A 139 -52.53 -18.52 -3.50
CA VAL A 139 -51.70 -18.43 -4.70
C VAL A 139 -50.30 -18.99 -4.40
N GLU A 140 -49.89 -19.98 -5.16
CA GLU A 140 -48.48 -20.47 -5.13
C GLU A 140 -47.71 -19.96 -6.34
N LYS A 141 -46.46 -19.53 -6.10
CA LYS A 141 -45.52 -19.15 -7.13
C LYS A 141 -44.17 -19.77 -6.81
N ASP A 142 -43.45 -20.20 -7.81
CA ASP A 142 -42.09 -20.68 -7.68
C ASP A 142 -41.11 -19.47 -7.73
N LEU A 143 -41.01 -18.79 -6.58
CA LEU A 143 -40.19 -17.62 -6.39
C LEU A 143 -39.39 -17.79 -5.11
N ASP A 144 -38.13 -17.40 -5.15
CA ASP A 144 -37.22 -17.33 -4.01
C ASP A 144 -37.22 -15.95 -3.33
N ARG A 145 -37.72 -14.92 -4.03
CA ARG A 145 -37.73 -13.52 -3.59
C ARG A 145 -38.82 -12.71 -4.29
N PHE A 146 -39.24 -11.63 -3.65
CA PHE A 146 -40.13 -10.61 -4.20
C PHE A 146 -39.93 -9.28 -3.49
N LEU A 147 -40.50 -8.19 -4.00
CA LEU A 147 -40.46 -6.88 -3.35
C LEU A 147 -41.61 -6.71 -2.38
N LEU A 148 -41.28 -6.50 -1.10
CA LEU A 148 -42.21 -6.13 -0.06
C LEU A 148 -42.42 -4.61 -0.07
N VAL A 149 -43.65 -4.13 -0.21
CA VAL A 149 -43.95 -2.70 -0.08
C VAL A 149 -44.19 -2.41 1.40
N VAL A 150 -43.21 -1.82 2.06
CA VAL A 150 -43.26 -1.53 3.51
C VAL A 150 -44.15 -0.33 3.77
N ASP A 151 -44.03 0.74 2.98
CA ASP A 151 -44.90 1.91 3.13
C ASP A 151 -45.17 2.59 1.77
N ARG A 152 -46.26 3.36 1.72
CA ARG A 152 -46.63 4.24 0.61
C ARG A 152 -46.91 5.62 1.15
N ALA A 153 -46.23 6.61 0.64
CA ALA A 153 -46.33 7.98 1.12
C ALA A 153 -46.17 8.98 -0.02
N GLU A 154 -46.25 10.24 0.32
CA GLU A 154 -45.87 11.35 -0.56
C GLU A 154 -44.57 11.99 -0.05
N ALA A 155 -43.70 12.36 -0.97
CA ALA A 155 -42.51 13.12 -0.64
C ALA A 155 -42.89 14.44 0.03
N THR A 156 -42.27 14.78 1.14
CA THR A 156 -42.63 15.92 1.98
C THR A 156 -41.40 16.53 2.63
N THR A 157 -41.51 17.75 3.09
CA THR A 157 -40.55 18.44 3.93
C THR A 157 -41.00 18.64 5.37
N ASP A 158 -42.23 18.16 5.69
CA ASP A 158 -42.75 18.21 7.05
C ASP A 158 -42.02 17.26 7.99
N GLU A 159 -41.46 17.78 9.07
CA GLU A 159 -40.62 17.01 10.02
C GLU A 159 -41.39 15.86 10.69
N GLY A 160 -42.69 16.04 11.00
CA GLY A 160 -43.51 14.98 11.61
C GLY A 160 -43.72 13.80 10.65
N ALA A 161 -44.02 14.08 9.39
CA ALA A 161 -44.19 13.07 8.36
C ALA A 161 -42.83 12.38 8.02
N LEU A 162 -41.74 13.13 8.02
CA LEU A 162 -40.36 12.57 7.81
C LEU A 162 -39.95 11.63 8.94
N ALA A 163 -40.33 11.93 10.20
CA ALA A 163 -40.05 11.03 11.32
C ALA A 163 -40.76 9.67 11.13
N ARG A 164 -42.02 9.66 10.70
CA ARG A 164 -42.74 8.44 10.36
C ARG A 164 -42.10 7.68 9.19
N LEU A 165 -41.64 8.41 8.16
CA LEU A 165 -40.95 7.80 7.03
C LEU A 165 -39.63 7.18 7.45
N ALA A 166 -38.90 7.77 8.41
CA ALA A 166 -37.68 7.22 8.95
C ALA A 166 -37.89 5.84 9.60
N ASP A 167 -39.01 5.65 10.32
CA ASP A 167 -39.36 4.35 10.87
C ASP A 167 -39.68 3.33 9.76
N SER A 168 -40.37 3.75 8.71
CA SER A 168 -40.68 2.90 7.55
C SER A 168 -39.37 2.52 6.79
N VAL A 169 -38.46 3.46 6.61
CA VAL A 169 -37.13 3.23 6.01
C VAL A 169 -36.29 2.26 6.85
N SER A 170 -36.29 2.44 8.18
CA SER A 170 -35.60 1.53 9.10
C SER A 170 -36.15 0.10 8.99
N THR A 171 -37.46 -0.03 8.92
CA THR A 171 -38.15 -1.32 8.71
C THR A 171 -37.79 -1.93 7.35
N ALA A 172 -37.70 -1.12 6.30
CA ALA A 172 -37.32 -1.59 4.97
C ALA A 172 -35.89 -2.11 4.92
N PHE A 173 -34.93 -1.43 5.56
CA PHE A 173 -33.59 -1.95 5.72
C PHE A 173 -33.55 -3.28 6.48
N TYR A 174 -34.34 -3.41 7.54
CA TYR A 174 -34.40 -4.64 8.32
C TYR A 174 -34.93 -5.81 7.49
N GLU A 175 -36.06 -5.65 6.82
CA GLU A 175 -36.70 -6.71 6.02
C GLU A 175 -35.90 -7.06 4.75
N GLY A 176 -35.23 -6.08 4.16
CA GLY A 176 -34.37 -6.26 3.00
C GLY A 176 -32.91 -6.65 3.32
N HIS A 177 -32.63 -7.06 4.60
CA HIS A 177 -31.30 -7.46 5.04
C HIS A 177 -30.20 -6.43 4.66
N GLY A 178 -30.49 -5.17 4.97
CA GLY A 178 -29.56 -4.06 4.71
C GLY A 178 -29.70 -3.42 3.33
N THR A 179 -30.71 -3.81 2.53
CA THR A 179 -30.96 -3.20 1.20
C THR A 179 -32.40 -2.82 1.06
N MET A 180 -32.65 -1.60 0.64
CA MET A 180 -34.00 -1.13 0.38
C MET A 180 -34.04 -0.24 -0.85
N GLN A 181 -35.23 0.08 -1.35
CA GLN A 181 -35.38 1.01 -2.47
C GLN A 181 -36.57 1.96 -2.26
N VAL A 182 -36.42 3.14 -2.81
CA VAL A 182 -37.49 4.13 -2.95
C VAL A 182 -37.90 4.18 -4.41
N ALA A 183 -39.13 3.86 -4.70
CA ALA A 183 -39.71 3.89 -6.05
C ALA A 183 -40.69 5.04 -6.16
N GLU A 184 -40.56 5.86 -7.21
CA GLU A 184 -41.57 6.86 -7.57
C GLU A 184 -42.72 6.18 -8.31
N ALA A 185 -43.90 6.17 -7.73
CA ALA A 185 -45.06 5.44 -8.27
C ALA A 185 -45.53 5.95 -9.64
N ARG A 186 -45.24 7.21 -10.02
CA ARG A 186 -45.67 7.80 -11.30
C ARG A 186 -44.67 7.59 -12.42
N THR A 187 -43.36 7.77 -12.13
CA THR A 187 -42.29 7.73 -13.13
C THR A 187 -41.68 6.34 -13.29
N GLY A 188 -41.84 5.50 -12.26
CA GLY A 188 -41.17 4.21 -12.17
C GLY A 188 -39.68 4.32 -11.86
N MET A 189 -39.16 5.53 -11.56
CA MET A 189 -37.79 5.71 -11.12
C MET A 189 -37.58 5.00 -9.79
N VAL A 190 -36.51 4.21 -9.69
CA VAL A 190 -36.14 3.47 -8.50
C VAL A 190 -34.74 3.88 -8.09
N ARG A 191 -34.58 4.24 -6.82
CA ARG A 191 -33.24 4.39 -6.22
C ARG A 191 -33.11 3.36 -5.10
N THR A 192 -32.04 2.55 -5.23
CA THR A 192 -31.67 1.54 -4.23
C THR A 192 -30.68 2.14 -3.22
N PHE A 193 -30.85 1.78 -1.96
CA PHE A 193 -30.02 2.17 -0.83
C PHE A 193 -29.52 0.91 -0.13
N SER A 194 -28.29 0.98 0.44
CA SER A 194 -27.71 -0.14 1.19
C SER A 194 -27.04 0.34 2.46
N ASP A 195 -27.35 -0.25 3.60
CA ASP A 195 -26.63 -0.06 4.86
C ASP A 195 -25.38 -0.94 4.95
N ALA A 196 -25.22 -1.88 4.02
CA ALA A 196 -24.00 -2.65 3.84
C ALA A 196 -22.99 -1.88 3.01
N PHE A 197 -21.71 -2.07 3.32
CA PHE A 197 -20.61 -1.49 2.53
C PHE A 197 -20.42 -2.30 1.24
N ARG A 198 -21.36 -2.15 0.31
CA ARG A 198 -21.54 -2.98 -0.89
C ARG A 198 -21.86 -2.10 -2.11
N ALA A 199 -21.31 -2.47 -3.27
CA ALA A 199 -21.70 -1.92 -4.56
C ALA A 199 -21.46 -2.98 -5.66
N ASP A 200 -22.23 -2.93 -6.76
CA ASP A 200 -22.12 -3.84 -7.90
C ASP A 200 -22.13 -5.35 -7.51
N GLY A 201 -22.82 -5.69 -6.43
CA GLY A 201 -22.88 -7.06 -5.90
C GLY A 201 -21.63 -7.52 -5.15
N ILE A 202 -20.65 -6.64 -4.93
CA ILE A 202 -19.40 -6.91 -4.22
C ILE A 202 -19.48 -6.31 -2.81
N ASP A 203 -19.13 -7.13 -1.79
CA ASP A 203 -18.93 -6.66 -0.43
C ASP A 203 -17.52 -6.09 -0.29
N PHE A 204 -17.41 -4.84 0.16
CA PHE A 204 -16.15 -4.16 0.36
C PHE A 204 -15.70 -4.21 1.82
N ILE A 205 -14.37 -4.10 2.00
CA ILE A 205 -13.77 -3.99 3.33
C ILE A 205 -13.73 -2.51 3.71
N GLU A 206 -14.24 -2.18 4.91
CA GLU A 206 -14.11 -0.82 5.42
C GLU A 206 -12.67 -0.39 5.56
N PRO A 207 -12.35 0.86 5.20
CA PRO A 207 -11.02 1.40 5.35
C PRO A 207 -10.62 1.48 6.82
N THR A 208 -9.74 0.59 7.25
CA THR A 208 -9.12 0.59 8.58
C THR A 208 -7.60 0.64 8.43
N GLU A 209 -6.89 1.02 9.48
CA GLU A 209 -5.42 1.02 9.46
C GLU A 209 -4.84 -0.36 9.13
N HIS A 210 -5.54 -1.43 9.50
CA HIS A 210 -5.15 -2.81 9.24
C HIS A 210 -5.22 -3.18 7.75
N LEU A 211 -6.20 -2.63 7.01
CA LEU A 211 -6.33 -2.84 5.56
C LEU A 211 -5.11 -2.29 4.79
N PHE A 212 -4.49 -1.23 5.31
CA PHE A 212 -3.31 -0.60 4.70
C PHE A 212 -1.98 -1.08 5.29
N SER A 213 -1.99 -2.09 6.14
CA SER A 213 -0.78 -2.64 6.74
C SER A 213 -0.37 -3.96 6.07
N PHE A 214 0.72 -3.95 5.33
CA PHE A 214 1.27 -5.18 4.74
C PHE A 214 1.92 -6.12 5.78
N ASN A 215 2.04 -5.71 7.05
CA ASN A 215 2.45 -6.56 8.17
C ASN A 215 1.25 -7.19 8.90
N ASN A 216 0.01 -6.86 8.50
CA ASN A 216 -1.21 -7.41 9.06
C ASN A 216 -1.89 -8.32 8.03
N PRO A 217 -2.39 -9.50 8.39
CA PRO A 217 -3.07 -10.42 7.48
C PRO A 217 -4.28 -9.80 6.74
N LEU A 218 -4.98 -8.82 7.37
CA LEU A 218 -6.09 -8.12 6.72
C LEU A 218 -5.65 -7.21 5.57
N GLY A 219 -4.42 -6.69 5.60
CA GLY A 219 -3.93 -5.76 4.59
C GLY A 219 -2.89 -6.36 3.66
N ALA A 220 -2.20 -7.41 4.09
CA ALA A 220 -1.18 -8.07 3.29
C ALA A 220 -1.78 -8.73 2.04
N CYS A 221 -1.05 -8.69 0.95
CA CYS A 221 -1.37 -9.47 -0.24
C CYS A 221 -1.40 -10.96 0.12
N PRO A 222 -2.47 -11.70 -0.17
CA PRO A 222 -2.61 -13.10 0.23
C PRO A 222 -1.57 -14.01 -0.44
N GLU A 223 -1.09 -13.67 -1.64
CA GLU A 223 -0.11 -14.47 -2.37
C GLU A 223 1.31 -14.34 -1.80
N CYS A 224 1.76 -13.11 -1.51
CA CYS A 224 3.12 -12.85 -1.05
C CYS A 224 3.21 -12.48 0.42
N GLU A 225 2.11 -12.51 1.17
CA GLU A 225 2.06 -12.20 2.61
C GLU A 225 2.73 -10.87 2.99
N GLY A 226 2.65 -9.87 2.12
CA GLY A 226 3.23 -8.53 2.32
C GLY A 226 4.72 -8.40 1.96
N TYR A 227 5.35 -9.45 1.43
CA TYR A 227 6.75 -9.36 0.97
C TYR A 227 6.92 -8.63 -0.36
N GLY A 228 5.87 -8.57 -1.20
CA GLY A 228 5.91 -7.99 -2.54
C GLY A 228 6.63 -8.87 -3.56
N LYS A 229 7.21 -9.98 -3.13
CA LYS A 229 7.95 -10.95 -3.95
C LYS A 229 7.54 -12.36 -3.58
N VAL A 230 7.58 -13.26 -4.56
CA VAL A 230 7.33 -14.70 -4.43
C VAL A 230 8.51 -15.49 -4.99
N MET A 231 8.60 -16.75 -4.62
CA MET A 231 9.54 -17.67 -5.27
C MET A 231 8.95 -18.09 -6.61
N GLY A 232 9.52 -17.57 -7.67
CA GLY A 232 9.09 -17.84 -9.05
C GLY A 232 10.27 -18.12 -9.97
N ILE A 233 10.00 -18.18 -11.28
CA ILE A 233 11.06 -18.23 -12.29
C ILE A 233 11.60 -16.83 -12.51
N ASP A 234 12.89 -16.65 -12.26
CA ASP A 234 13.55 -15.34 -12.35
C ASP A 234 13.91 -15.03 -13.81
N PRO A 235 13.31 -14.00 -14.43
CA PRO A 235 13.60 -13.63 -15.81
C PRO A 235 15.09 -13.32 -16.05
N ALA A 236 15.79 -12.77 -15.06
CA ALA A 236 17.21 -12.46 -15.21
C ALA A 236 18.10 -13.72 -15.25
N LEU A 237 17.65 -14.79 -14.58
CA LEU A 237 18.34 -16.08 -14.67
C LEU A 237 17.99 -16.82 -15.98
N VAL A 238 16.78 -16.60 -16.52
CA VAL A 238 16.33 -17.22 -17.77
C VAL A 238 17.00 -16.55 -18.98
N VAL A 239 17.11 -15.22 -18.98
CA VAL A 239 17.79 -14.44 -20.03
C VAL A 239 18.89 -13.59 -19.38
N PRO A 240 20.04 -14.20 -19.03
CA PRO A 240 21.10 -13.52 -18.30
C PRO A 240 21.84 -12.48 -19.14
N ASP A 241 21.88 -12.67 -20.47
CA ASP A 241 22.47 -11.72 -21.41
C ASP A 241 21.39 -11.25 -22.39
N THR A 242 20.92 -10.05 -22.17
CA THR A 242 19.85 -9.43 -22.97
C THR A 242 20.33 -8.88 -24.31
N SER A 243 21.63 -8.82 -24.55
CA SER A 243 22.21 -8.43 -25.83
C SER A 243 22.12 -9.55 -26.90
N LEU A 244 21.89 -10.79 -26.46
CA LEU A 244 21.71 -11.91 -27.34
C LEU A 244 20.28 -11.99 -27.87
N SER A 245 20.14 -12.51 -29.11
CA SER A 245 18.85 -12.86 -29.69
C SER A 245 18.46 -14.31 -29.36
N VAL A 246 17.19 -14.68 -29.63
CA VAL A 246 16.74 -16.08 -29.46
C VAL A 246 17.56 -17.02 -30.32
N TYR A 247 17.89 -16.62 -31.55
CA TYR A 247 18.78 -17.37 -32.44
C TYR A 247 20.17 -17.59 -31.80
N GLN A 248 20.72 -16.59 -31.16
CA GLN A 248 22.01 -16.61 -30.43
C GLN A 248 21.92 -17.24 -29.03
N GLN A 249 20.85 -17.95 -28.71
CA GLN A 249 20.65 -18.66 -27.44
C GLN A 249 20.51 -17.71 -26.22
N ALA A 250 19.82 -16.59 -26.35
CA ALA A 250 19.50 -15.71 -25.23
C ALA A 250 18.82 -16.45 -24.06
N VAL A 251 17.91 -17.38 -24.37
CA VAL A 251 17.16 -18.16 -23.38
C VAL A 251 18.05 -19.30 -22.84
N ALA A 252 18.66 -19.08 -21.67
CA ALA A 252 19.62 -20.00 -21.07
C ALA A 252 19.09 -21.43 -20.83
N PRO A 253 17.85 -21.65 -20.34
CA PRO A 253 17.32 -23.00 -20.14
C PRO A 253 17.12 -23.80 -21.45
N TRP A 254 17.09 -23.16 -22.61
CA TRP A 254 16.99 -23.82 -23.92
C TRP A 254 18.33 -24.16 -24.57
N ARG A 255 19.44 -23.99 -23.83
CA ARG A 255 20.76 -24.40 -24.29
C ARG A 255 20.94 -25.92 -24.18
N GLY A 256 21.73 -26.50 -25.07
CA GLY A 256 22.00 -27.93 -25.12
C GLY A 256 21.04 -28.71 -26.04
N GLU A 257 21.40 -29.92 -26.40
CA GLU A 257 20.71 -30.70 -27.47
C GLU A 257 19.24 -30.98 -27.17
N LYS A 258 18.92 -31.49 -25.97
CA LYS A 258 17.55 -31.87 -25.62
C LYS A 258 16.61 -30.69 -25.46
N MET A 259 17.09 -29.64 -24.80
CA MET A 259 16.26 -28.44 -24.52
C MET A 259 16.30 -27.43 -25.68
N GLY A 260 17.30 -27.55 -26.56
CA GLY A 260 17.41 -26.76 -27.79
C GLY A 260 16.24 -26.93 -28.76
N LEU A 261 15.47 -28.03 -28.64
CA LEU A 261 14.24 -28.23 -29.42
C LEU A 261 13.18 -27.15 -29.19
N TRP A 262 13.11 -26.56 -28.00
CA TRP A 262 12.22 -25.44 -27.67
C TRP A 262 12.61 -24.19 -28.46
N ARG A 263 13.91 -23.86 -28.48
CA ARG A 263 14.42 -22.78 -29.34
C ARG A 263 14.20 -23.06 -30.81
N GLN A 264 14.48 -24.30 -31.25
CA GLN A 264 14.30 -24.69 -32.65
C GLN A 264 12.87 -24.49 -33.11
N ALA A 265 11.88 -24.84 -32.27
CA ALA A 265 10.47 -24.64 -32.60
C ALA A 265 10.12 -23.15 -32.82
N VAL A 266 10.73 -22.22 -32.07
CA VAL A 266 10.58 -20.77 -32.29
C VAL A 266 11.21 -20.37 -33.63
N VAL A 267 12.42 -20.88 -33.93
CA VAL A 267 13.15 -20.60 -35.17
C VAL A 267 12.39 -21.10 -36.38
N ASP A 268 11.91 -22.35 -36.36
CA ASP A 268 11.21 -22.99 -37.49
C ASP A 268 9.86 -22.33 -37.80
N THR A 269 9.26 -21.68 -36.78
CA THR A 269 7.97 -21.02 -36.94
C THR A 269 8.06 -19.51 -37.06
N ALA A 270 9.27 -18.94 -37.08
CA ALA A 270 9.52 -17.48 -37.07
C ALA A 270 8.77 -16.73 -38.17
N GLU A 271 8.83 -17.22 -39.41
CA GLU A 271 8.13 -16.61 -40.55
C GLU A 271 6.60 -16.62 -40.39
N ARG A 272 6.04 -17.71 -39.84
CA ARG A 272 4.59 -17.86 -39.65
C ARG A 272 4.08 -17.07 -38.45
N SER A 273 4.89 -16.92 -37.41
CA SER A 273 4.56 -16.19 -36.19
C SER A 273 4.86 -14.70 -36.28
N GLY A 274 5.72 -14.29 -37.21
CA GLY A 274 6.25 -12.94 -37.33
C GLY A 274 7.21 -12.58 -36.18
N PHE A 275 7.73 -13.58 -35.46
CA PHE A 275 8.61 -13.33 -34.30
C PHE A 275 10.06 -13.05 -34.79
N PRO A 276 10.70 -11.91 -34.33
CA PRO A 276 12.02 -11.51 -34.82
C PRO A 276 13.14 -12.25 -34.06
N ILE A 277 13.49 -13.45 -34.53
CA ILE A 277 14.47 -14.35 -33.88
C ILE A 277 15.90 -13.79 -33.78
N HIS A 278 16.26 -12.84 -34.66
CA HIS A 278 17.61 -12.25 -34.73
C HIS A 278 17.72 -10.94 -33.90
N THR A 279 16.62 -10.37 -33.43
CA THR A 279 16.62 -9.14 -32.64
C THR A 279 17.09 -9.43 -31.21
N PRO A 280 18.05 -8.65 -30.64
CA PRO A 280 18.45 -8.76 -29.24
C PRO A 280 17.26 -8.68 -28.29
N TYR A 281 17.31 -9.45 -27.19
CA TYR A 281 16.20 -9.49 -26.24
C TYR A 281 15.86 -8.12 -25.64
N CYS A 282 16.87 -7.25 -25.41
CA CYS A 282 16.66 -5.89 -24.90
C CYS A 282 15.87 -5.02 -25.88
N GLU A 283 15.97 -5.25 -27.18
CA GLU A 283 15.32 -4.48 -28.25
C GLU A 283 13.92 -5.01 -28.61
N LEU A 284 13.54 -6.19 -28.12
CA LEU A 284 12.19 -6.74 -28.32
C LEU A 284 11.14 -5.83 -27.70
N THR A 285 10.05 -5.61 -28.42
CA THR A 285 8.89 -4.89 -27.90
C THR A 285 8.23 -5.67 -26.76
N PRO A 286 7.45 -4.99 -25.89
CA PRO A 286 6.70 -5.68 -24.82
C PRO A 286 5.83 -6.84 -25.33
N GLN A 287 5.17 -6.66 -26.48
CA GLN A 287 4.35 -7.72 -27.11
C GLN A 287 5.19 -8.91 -27.59
N GLN A 288 6.36 -8.66 -28.16
CA GLN A 288 7.28 -9.72 -28.59
C GLN A 288 7.87 -10.47 -27.38
N LYS A 289 8.18 -9.77 -26.28
CA LYS A 289 8.57 -10.42 -25.01
C LYS A 289 7.45 -11.28 -24.47
N ASP A 290 6.23 -10.78 -24.47
CA ASP A 290 5.04 -11.53 -24.07
C ASP A 290 4.84 -12.82 -24.91
N GLN A 291 4.98 -12.72 -26.22
CA GLN A 291 4.94 -13.88 -27.11
C GLN A 291 6.03 -14.92 -26.79
N LEU A 292 7.24 -14.48 -26.47
CA LEU A 292 8.33 -15.39 -26.11
C LEU A 292 8.08 -16.08 -24.76
N TRP A 293 7.48 -15.37 -23.80
CA TRP A 293 7.18 -15.92 -22.49
C TRP A 293 5.94 -16.82 -22.49
N HIS A 294 4.83 -16.36 -23.03
CA HIS A 294 3.55 -17.10 -22.98
C HIS A 294 3.29 -17.99 -24.22
N GLY A 295 4.13 -17.85 -25.25
CA GLY A 295 3.95 -18.59 -26.49
C GLY A 295 2.93 -17.96 -27.45
N THR A 296 2.73 -18.62 -28.55
CA THR A 296 1.78 -18.27 -29.62
C THR A 296 1.06 -19.53 -30.10
N LYS A 297 0.12 -19.38 -31.04
CA LYS A 297 -0.48 -20.56 -31.68
C LYS A 297 0.52 -21.39 -32.49
N TYR A 298 1.72 -20.89 -32.74
CA TYR A 298 2.74 -21.55 -33.59
C TYR A 298 3.85 -22.21 -32.76
N PHE A 299 4.18 -21.67 -31.59
CA PHE A 299 5.21 -22.21 -30.68
C PHE A 299 4.81 -22.04 -29.22
N LYS A 300 5.33 -22.92 -28.39
CA LYS A 300 5.20 -22.85 -26.91
C LYS A 300 6.26 -21.92 -26.32
N GLY A 301 5.86 -21.15 -25.32
CA GLY A 301 6.72 -20.15 -24.69
C GLY A 301 7.61 -20.69 -23.56
N ILE A 302 8.30 -19.76 -22.92
CA ILE A 302 9.15 -20.04 -21.75
C ILE A 302 8.32 -20.59 -20.60
N ASP A 303 7.11 -20.09 -20.39
CA ASP A 303 6.23 -20.56 -19.30
C ASP A 303 5.79 -22.01 -19.52
N ASP A 304 5.47 -22.39 -20.76
CA ASP A 304 5.16 -23.79 -21.11
C ASP A 304 6.34 -24.72 -20.82
N PHE A 305 7.57 -24.25 -21.09
CA PHE A 305 8.78 -25.00 -20.78
C PHE A 305 8.90 -25.24 -19.28
N PHE A 306 8.73 -24.20 -18.44
CA PHE A 306 8.79 -24.36 -16.99
C PHE A 306 7.60 -25.14 -16.44
N ALA A 307 6.41 -25.02 -17.04
CA ALA A 307 5.25 -25.85 -16.68
C ALA A 307 5.54 -27.35 -16.95
N MET A 308 6.19 -27.68 -18.06
CA MET A 308 6.64 -29.04 -18.35
C MET A 308 7.65 -29.53 -17.28
N LEU A 309 8.65 -28.72 -16.92
CA LEU A 309 9.61 -29.08 -15.87
C LEU A 309 8.93 -29.27 -14.51
N GLN A 310 7.92 -28.48 -14.17
CA GLN A 310 7.16 -28.62 -12.92
C GLN A 310 6.34 -29.91 -12.92
N ARG A 311 5.62 -30.22 -13.99
CA ARG A 311 4.84 -31.44 -14.13
C ARG A 311 5.71 -32.68 -13.99
N ASP A 312 6.88 -32.68 -14.64
CA ASP A 312 7.81 -33.80 -14.66
C ASP A 312 8.88 -33.73 -13.56
N SER A 313 8.64 -32.96 -12.49
CA SER A 313 9.61 -32.69 -11.42
C SER A 313 9.99 -33.92 -10.57
N TYR A 314 9.31 -35.06 -10.75
CA TYR A 314 9.73 -36.34 -10.20
C TYR A 314 11.08 -36.79 -10.76
N LYS A 315 11.48 -36.32 -11.96
CA LYS A 315 12.81 -36.55 -12.54
C LYS A 315 13.84 -35.60 -11.90
N MET A 316 14.88 -36.17 -11.29
CA MET A 316 15.88 -35.41 -10.54
C MET A 316 16.50 -34.24 -11.33
N HIS A 317 16.84 -34.46 -12.60
CA HIS A 317 17.47 -33.44 -13.45
C HIS A 317 16.54 -32.26 -13.75
N TYR A 318 15.21 -32.46 -13.85
CA TYR A 318 14.25 -31.36 -14.03
C TYR A 318 14.06 -30.55 -12.75
N ARG A 319 14.09 -31.20 -11.60
CA ARG A 319 14.06 -30.53 -10.30
C ARG A 319 15.30 -29.65 -10.08
N ILE A 320 16.48 -30.13 -10.45
CA ILE A 320 17.72 -29.36 -10.40
C ILE A 320 17.66 -28.15 -11.37
N MET A 321 17.13 -28.39 -12.57
CA MET A 321 16.97 -27.32 -13.56
C MET A 321 15.99 -26.23 -13.08
N LEU A 322 14.83 -26.60 -12.52
CA LEU A 322 13.90 -25.67 -11.91
C LEU A 322 14.55 -24.87 -10.78
N ALA A 323 15.30 -25.50 -9.89
CA ALA A 323 15.98 -24.84 -8.77
C ALA A 323 17.00 -23.78 -9.26
N ARG A 324 17.66 -24.02 -10.38
CA ARG A 324 18.64 -23.09 -10.98
C ARG A 324 18.01 -21.79 -11.45
N TYR A 325 16.78 -21.82 -11.93
CA TYR A 325 16.08 -20.64 -12.49
C TYR A 325 15.03 -20.05 -11.52
N ARG A 326 14.91 -20.62 -10.31
CA ARG A 326 14.07 -20.03 -9.25
C ARG A 326 14.79 -18.89 -8.55
N GLY A 327 14.06 -17.80 -8.37
CA GLY A 327 14.51 -16.62 -7.66
C GLY A 327 13.35 -15.88 -7.01
N LYS A 328 13.65 -14.76 -6.37
CA LYS A 328 12.63 -13.86 -5.82
C LYS A 328 12.11 -12.96 -6.94
N THR A 329 10.95 -13.27 -7.46
CA THR A 329 10.26 -12.50 -8.50
C THR A 329 9.22 -11.56 -7.91
N VAL A 330 8.82 -10.55 -8.66
CA VAL A 330 7.71 -9.67 -8.27
C VAL A 330 6.43 -10.48 -8.15
N CYS A 331 5.68 -10.27 -7.09
CA CYS A 331 4.40 -10.97 -6.89
C CYS A 331 3.42 -10.66 -8.03
N PRO A 332 2.83 -11.65 -8.69
CA PRO A 332 1.92 -11.43 -9.81
C PRO A 332 0.59 -10.80 -9.40
N VAL A 333 0.17 -10.93 -8.14
CA VAL A 333 -1.09 -10.40 -7.64
C VAL A 333 -0.97 -8.93 -7.25
N CYS A 334 0.00 -8.57 -6.42
CA CYS A 334 0.16 -7.20 -5.94
C CYS A 334 1.18 -6.38 -6.74
N HIS A 335 1.86 -6.96 -7.71
CA HIS A 335 2.89 -6.30 -8.54
C HIS A 335 3.94 -5.56 -7.70
N GLY A 336 4.35 -6.17 -6.58
CA GLY A 336 5.33 -5.58 -5.66
C GLY A 336 4.77 -4.58 -4.65
N LYS A 337 3.49 -4.21 -4.73
CA LYS A 337 2.84 -3.23 -3.86
C LYS A 337 2.55 -3.74 -2.44
N ARG A 338 2.73 -5.03 -2.17
CA ARG A 338 2.64 -5.71 -0.86
C ARG A 338 1.25 -5.79 -0.24
N LEU A 339 0.33 -4.91 -0.60
CA LEU A 339 -1.05 -4.87 -0.11
C LEU A 339 -1.96 -5.74 -0.96
N ARG A 340 -3.07 -6.14 -0.37
CA ARG A 340 -4.15 -6.80 -1.08
C ARG A 340 -4.82 -5.86 -2.08
N PRO A 341 -5.43 -6.38 -3.17
CA PRO A 341 -6.05 -5.55 -4.21
C PRO A 341 -7.11 -4.57 -3.69
N GLU A 342 -7.85 -4.96 -2.67
CA GLU A 342 -8.95 -4.18 -2.07
C GLU A 342 -8.45 -2.86 -1.45
N ALA A 343 -7.21 -2.81 -0.97
CA ALA A 343 -6.60 -1.56 -0.52
C ALA A 343 -6.43 -0.54 -1.66
N GLY A 344 -6.38 -1.00 -2.90
CA GLY A 344 -6.30 -0.17 -4.10
C GLY A 344 -7.63 0.50 -4.47
N TYR A 345 -8.75 0.01 -3.94
CA TYR A 345 -10.07 0.62 -4.18
C TYR A 345 -10.28 1.90 -3.36
N VAL A 346 -9.52 2.08 -2.30
CA VAL A 346 -9.62 3.25 -1.42
C VAL A 346 -8.72 4.36 -1.93
N ARG A 347 -9.27 5.56 -2.09
CA ARG A 347 -8.59 6.73 -2.66
C ARG A 347 -8.66 7.94 -1.75
N VAL A 348 -7.59 8.73 -1.76
CA VAL A 348 -7.49 10.07 -1.19
C VAL A 348 -6.97 10.99 -2.29
N GLY A 349 -7.69 12.07 -2.60
CA GLY A 349 -7.36 12.93 -3.72
C GLY A 349 -7.26 12.18 -5.07
N GLY A 350 -8.14 11.18 -5.27
CA GLY A 350 -8.19 10.35 -6.48
C GLY A 350 -7.06 9.31 -6.62
N ARG A 351 -6.19 9.14 -5.62
CA ARG A 351 -5.05 8.21 -5.66
C ARG A 351 -5.15 7.15 -4.57
N SER A 352 -4.78 5.91 -4.91
CA SER A 352 -4.70 4.82 -3.95
C SER A 352 -3.35 4.82 -3.21
N LEU A 353 -3.32 4.28 -1.98
CA LEU A 353 -2.06 4.15 -1.23
C LEU A 353 -1.03 3.27 -1.96
N PRO A 354 -1.40 2.11 -2.54
CA PRO A 354 -0.48 1.29 -3.33
C PRO A 354 0.18 2.02 -4.51
N ASP A 355 -0.47 3.04 -5.08
CA ASP A 355 0.12 3.82 -6.16
C ASP A 355 1.08 4.90 -5.63
N LEU A 356 0.70 5.57 -4.54
CA LEU A 356 1.52 6.65 -3.97
C LEU A 356 2.87 6.16 -3.45
N VAL A 357 2.93 4.97 -2.87
CA VAL A 357 4.19 4.45 -2.29
C VAL A 357 5.28 4.17 -3.31
N ASP A 358 4.94 4.04 -4.58
CA ASP A 358 5.88 3.85 -5.70
C ASP A 358 6.33 5.17 -6.33
N TRP A 359 5.77 6.31 -5.89
CA TRP A 359 6.21 7.61 -6.39
C TRP A 359 7.50 8.07 -5.70
N PRO A 360 8.39 8.78 -6.43
CA PRO A 360 9.50 9.49 -5.81
C PRO A 360 9.00 10.47 -4.75
N LEU A 361 9.75 10.63 -3.66
CA LEU A 361 9.38 11.53 -2.54
C LEU A 361 9.18 12.97 -2.98
N ASP A 362 9.88 13.43 -4.04
CA ASP A 362 9.67 14.77 -4.60
C ASP A 362 8.24 14.91 -5.12
N ARG A 363 7.79 13.99 -5.96
CA ARG A 363 6.43 13.98 -6.50
C ARG A 363 5.38 13.77 -5.41
N LEU A 364 5.69 12.91 -4.44
CA LEU A 364 4.80 12.65 -3.31
C LEU A 364 4.61 13.91 -2.44
N GLY A 365 5.68 14.67 -2.21
CA GLY A 365 5.65 15.94 -1.49
C GLY A 365 4.80 16.99 -2.22
N GLU A 366 4.94 17.11 -3.53
CA GLU A 366 4.12 17.99 -4.36
C GLU A 366 2.63 17.63 -4.28
N PHE A 367 2.31 16.35 -4.37
CA PHE A 367 0.93 15.86 -4.25
C PHE A 367 0.31 16.27 -2.90
N PHE A 368 0.98 16.04 -1.78
CA PHE A 368 0.44 16.40 -0.47
C PHE A 368 0.38 17.92 -0.24
N ASN A 369 1.22 18.71 -0.88
CA ASN A 369 1.16 20.17 -0.80
C ASN A 369 -0.01 20.76 -1.61
N THR A 370 -0.37 20.13 -2.72
CA THR A 370 -1.45 20.59 -3.62
C THR A 370 -2.78 19.87 -3.40
N LEU A 371 -2.83 18.92 -2.45
CA LEU A 371 -4.01 18.12 -2.17
C LEU A 371 -5.19 18.97 -1.71
N THR A 372 -6.27 18.93 -2.48
CA THR A 372 -7.53 19.60 -2.17
C THR A 372 -8.48 18.59 -1.52
N LEU A 373 -9.04 18.94 -0.37
CA LEU A 373 -9.95 18.13 0.42
C LEU A 373 -11.20 18.92 0.78
N SER A 374 -12.31 18.25 1.05
CA SER A 374 -13.49 18.87 1.61
C SER A 374 -13.21 19.45 3.00
N GLU A 375 -14.02 20.41 3.47
CA GLU A 375 -13.85 21.03 4.79
C GLU A 375 -13.82 19.99 5.93
N TYR A 376 -14.71 19.01 5.88
CA TYR A 376 -14.72 17.90 6.82
C TYR A 376 -13.42 17.08 6.79
N GLN A 377 -13.01 16.64 5.60
CA GLN A 377 -11.77 15.88 5.43
C GLN A 377 -10.54 16.68 5.88
N GLN A 378 -10.51 17.98 5.57
CA GLN A 378 -9.43 18.89 6.01
C GLN A 378 -9.34 18.95 7.54
N LYS A 379 -10.48 19.08 8.23
CA LYS A 379 -10.55 19.12 9.69
C LYS A 379 -10.06 17.82 10.33
N VAL A 380 -10.48 16.68 9.79
CA VAL A 380 -10.09 15.35 10.29
C VAL A 380 -8.61 15.05 10.03
N ALA A 381 -8.10 15.40 8.84
CA ALA A 381 -6.75 15.02 8.41
C ALA A 381 -5.66 16.05 8.73
N SER A 382 -5.99 17.23 9.25
CA SER A 382 -5.05 18.37 9.39
C SER A 382 -3.74 17.99 10.07
N ARG A 383 -3.79 17.33 11.24
CA ARG A 383 -2.60 16.91 12.00
C ARG A 383 -1.81 15.84 11.24
N ILE A 384 -2.50 14.88 10.63
CA ILE A 384 -1.88 13.78 9.88
C ILE A 384 -1.13 14.33 8.68
N LEU A 385 -1.75 15.24 7.92
CA LEU A 385 -1.14 15.89 6.76
C LEU A 385 0.06 16.75 7.13
N THR A 386 0.01 17.43 8.28
CA THR A 386 1.15 18.19 8.79
C THR A 386 2.35 17.28 9.05
N GLU A 387 2.13 16.12 9.67
CA GLU A 387 3.21 15.16 9.93
C GLU A 387 3.73 14.51 8.64
N ILE A 388 2.85 14.15 7.70
CA ILE A 388 3.27 13.62 6.39
C ILE A 388 4.15 14.62 5.64
N ARG A 389 3.69 15.88 5.51
CA ARG A 389 4.45 16.95 4.83
C ARG A 389 5.79 17.21 5.48
N ARG A 390 5.83 17.25 6.82
CA ARG A 390 7.04 17.49 7.59
C ARG A 390 8.07 16.37 7.38
N ARG A 391 7.66 15.09 7.50
CA ARG A 391 8.56 13.94 7.34
C ARG A 391 9.07 13.80 5.90
N ILE A 392 8.19 13.97 4.91
CA ILE A 392 8.60 13.98 3.49
C ILE A 392 9.56 15.16 3.23
N GLY A 393 9.28 16.32 3.81
CA GLY A 393 10.15 17.50 3.73
C GLY A 393 11.56 17.21 4.23
N PHE A 394 11.71 16.61 5.41
CA PHE A 394 13.02 16.23 5.95
C PHE A 394 13.76 15.21 5.07
N LEU A 395 13.05 14.20 4.53
CA LEU A 395 13.66 13.24 3.60
C LEU A 395 14.18 13.92 2.33
N ARG A 396 13.47 14.92 1.82
CA ARG A 396 13.88 15.73 0.66
C ARG A 396 15.06 16.65 1.00
N GLU A 397 15.06 17.26 2.18
CA GLU A 397 16.14 18.11 2.67
C GLU A 397 17.47 17.35 2.79
N VAL A 398 17.46 16.06 3.18
CA VAL A 398 18.66 15.23 3.24
C VAL A 398 19.04 14.61 1.87
N GLY A 399 18.43 15.08 0.77
CA GLY A 399 18.78 14.65 -0.59
C GLY A 399 18.20 13.30 -1.01
N LEU A 400 17.13 12.81 -0.37
CA LEU A 400 16.51 11.50 -0.68
C LEU A 400 15.24 11.62 -1.53
N GLY A 401 15.01 12.75 -2.19
CA GLY A 401 13.79 13.03 -2.97
C GLY A 401 13.50 12.03 -4.10
N TYR A 402 14.52 11.36 -4.61
CA TYR A 402 14.40 10.33 -5.66
C TYR A 402 13.94 8.97 -5.15
N LEU A 403 14.00 8.70 -3.84
CA LEU A 403 13.57 7.41 -3.28
C LEU A 403 12.05 7.27 -3.30
N THR A 404 11.60 6.01 -3.33
CA THR A 404 10.19 5.65 -3.17
C THR A 404 9.94 5.03 -1.80
N LEU A 405 8.75 5.21 -1.23
CA LEU A 405 8.41 4.64 0.08
C LEU A 405 8.39 3.11 0.08
N ASN A 406 8.11 2.48 -1.07
CA ASN A 406 8.07 1.02 -1.22
C ASN A 406 9.44 0.36 -1.37
N ARG A 407 10.51 1.15 -1.59
CA ARG A 407 11.87 0.60 -1.72
C ARG A 407 12.27 -0.15 -0.45
N ALA A 408 12.72 -1.39 -0.62
CA ALA A 408 13.13 -2.24 0.50
C ALA A 408 14.37 -1.68 1.19
N SER A 409 14.36 -1.63 2.52
CA SER A 409 15.50 -1.11 3.32
C SER A 409 16.79 -1.88 3.08
N SER A 410 16.70 -3.17 2.75
CA SER A 410 17.86 -4.02 2.41
C SER A 410 18.58 -3.64 1.10
N THR A 411 17.97 -2.79 0.27
CA THR A 411 18.55 -2.32 -1.00
C THR A 411 19.16 -0.92 -0.90
N LEU A 412 19.11 -0.32 0.28
CA LEU A 412 19.67 0.99 0.54
C LEU A 412 21.19 0.92 0.71
N SER A 413 21.88 1.93 0.23
CA SER A 413 23.29 2.16 0.59
C SER A 413 23.40 2.57 2.07
N GLY A 414 24.60 2.46 2.63
CA GLY A 414 24.86 2.90 4.01
C GLY A 414 24.48 4.36 4.24
N GLY A 415 24.90 5.24 3.35
CA GLY A 415 24.57 6.67 3.42
C GLY A 415 23.07 6.97 3.26
N GLU A 416 22.33 6.28 2.37
CA GLU A 416 20.87 6.43 2.25
C GLU A 416 20.19 6.05 3.56
N SER A 417 20.57 4.92 4.15
CA SER A 417 20.00 4.45 5.41
C SER A 417 20.27 5.42 6.56
N GLN A 418 21.49 5.93 6.65
CA GLN A 418 21.89 6.92 7.66
C GLN A 418 21.08 8.21 7.54
N ARG A 419 20.88 8.73 6.32
CA ARG A 419 20.10 9.94 6.07
C ARG A 419 18.60 9.74 6.37
N ILE A 420 18.04 8.54 6.14
CA ILE A 420 16.67 8.23 6.55
C ILE A 420 16.55 8.33 8.08
N HIS A 421 17.49 7.75 8.82
CA HIS A 421 17.49 7.83 10.29
C HIS A 421 17.67 9.27 10.77
N LEU A 422 18.52 10.07 10.14
CA LEU A 422 18.69 11.49 10.46
C LEU A 422 17.38 12.26 10.24
N ALA A 423 16.73 12.08 9.09
CA ALA A 423 15.44 12.71 8.80
C ALA A 423 14.34 12.30 9.80
N THR A 424 14.32 11.02 10.20
CA THR A 424 13.38 10.51 11.21
C THR A 424 13.64 11.13 12.58
N SER A 425 14.92 11.30 12.95
CA SER A 425 15.32 11.94 14.22
C SER A 425 14.87 13.40 14.29
N LEU A 426 15.00 14.16 13.19
CA LEU A 426 14.43 15.51 13.08
C LEU A 426 12.91 15.51 13.24
N GLY A 427 12.25 14.48 12.66
CA GLY A 427 10.81 14.29 12.78
C GLY A 427 10.34 14.01 14.22
N SER A 428 11.17 13.39 15.06
CA SER A 428 10.82 13.06 16.46
C SER A 428 10.82 14.25 17.42
N SER A 429 11.41 15.40 17.01
CA SER A 429 11.54 16.61 17.83
C SER A 429 12.14 16.37 19.24
N LEU A 430 13.04 15.38 19.34
CA LEU A 430 13.75 15.12 20.58
C LEU A 430 14.72 16.28 20.88
N VAL A 431 14.73 16.72 22.12
CA VAL A 431 15.59 17.81 22.65
C VAL A 431 16.49 17.26 23.74
N GLY A 432 17.70 17.81 23.88
CA GLY A 432 18.64 17.42 24.94
C GLY A 432 19.26 16.02 24.70
N SER A 433 19.28 15.54 23.48
CA SER A 433 19.90 14.28 23.09
C SER A 433 21.27 14.50 22.42
N MET A 434 22.12 13.48 22.41
CA MET A 434 23.42 13.49 21.74
C MET A 434 23.32 12.60 20.49
N TYR A 435 23.46 13.19 19.30
CA TYR A 435 23.51 12.46 18.03
C TYR A 435 24.95 12.23 17.61
N ILE A 436 25.29 10.99 17.31
CA ILE A 436 26.63 10.58 16.86
C ILE A 436 26.52 10.02 15.45
N LEU A 437 27.18 10.67 14.51
CA LEU A 437 27.18 10.28 13.08
C LEU A 437 28.61 9.93 12.64
N ASP A 438 28.73 8.88 11.86
CA ASP A 438 29.99 8.41 11.32
C ASP A 438 29.96 8.56 9.79
N GLU A 439 30.82 9.43 9.25
CA GLU A 439 30.96 9.78 7.83
C GLU A 439 29.62 10.01 7.09
N PRO A 440 28.74 10.91 7.57
CA PRO A 440 27.42 11.11 6.95
C PRO A 440 27.49 11.73 5.55
N SER A 441 28.60 12.33 5.14
CA SER A 441 28.83 12.89 3.81
C SER A 441 29.21 11.86 2.75
N ILE A 442 29.49 10.60 3.15
CA ILE A 442 30.02 9.58 2.23
C ILE A 442 29.11 9.37 1.01
N GLY A 443 29.70 9.48 -0.18
CA GLY A 443 29.00 9.30 -1.45
C GLY A 443 28.03 10.43 -1.82
N LEU A 444 28.10 11.57 -1.15
CA LEU A 444 27.37 12.79 -1.51
C LEU A 444 28.11 13.59 -2.58
N HIS A 445 27.34 14.25 -3.42
CA HIS A 445 27.85 15.34 -4.24
C HIS A 445 27.87 16.63 -3.39
N GLN A 446 28.81 17.54 -3.68
CA GLN A 446 29.00 18.80 -2.94
C GLN A 446 27.69 19.55 -2.65
N ARG A 447 26.80 19.65 -3.62
CA ARG A 447 25.47 20.27 -3.44
C ARG A 447 24.61 19.62 -2.35
N ASP A 448 24.76 18.31 -2.16
CA ASP A 448 24.01 17.56 -1.17
C ASP A 448 24.69 17.62 0.21
N THR A 449 25.99 17.84 0.26
CA THR A 449 26.75 18.13 1.49
C THR A 449 26.25 19.41 2.16
N ASP A 450 26.02 20.49 1.42
CA ASP A 450 25.45 21.73 1.95
C ASP A 450 24.08 21.52 2.62
N ARG A 451 23.25 20.69 2.01
CA ARG A 451 21.93 20.32 2.58
C ARG A 451 22.09 19.52 3.86
N LEU A 452 23.00 18.56 3.88
CA LEU A 452 23.31 17.78 5.09
C LEU A 452 23.79 18.69 6.21
N ILE A 453 24.73 19.61 5.95
CA ILE A 453 25.21 20.61 6.94
C ILE A 453 24.04 21.43 7.50
N SER A 454 23.15 21.90 6.63
CA SER A 454 21.96 22.66 7.07
C SER A 454 21.06 21.84 8.02
N VAL A 455 20.89 20.55 7.73
CA VAL A 455 20.09 19.62 8.55
C VAL A 455 20.77 19.37 9.90
N LEU A 456 22.08 19.16 9.94
CA LEU A 456 22.86 18.97 11.18
C LEU A 456 22.80 20.22 12.07
N LYS A 457 22.91 21.42 11.48
CA LYS A 457 22.75 22.70 12.21
C LYS A 457 21.34 22.84 12.78
N LYS A 458 20.29 22.52 12.01
CA LYS A 458 18.91 22.52 12.54
C LYS A 458 18.76 21.58 13.73
N LEU A 459 19.35 20.38 13.69
CA LEU A 459 19.30 19.41 14.78
C LEU A 459 19.98 19.96 16.05
N ARG A 460 21.11 20.64 15.90
CA ARG A 460 21.80 21.37 16.98
C ARG A 460 20.95 22.50 17.55
N ASP A 461 20.38 23.33 16.67
CA ASP A 461 19.63 24.54 17.04
C ASP A 461 18.34 24.24 17.83
N ILE A 462 17.79 23.03 17.69
CA ILE A 462 16.68 22.52 18.52
C ILE A 462 17.12 22.23 19.95
N GLY A 463 18.42 22.25 20.26
CA GLY A 463 18.97 22.03 21.60
C GLY A 463 19.60 20.66 21.81
N ASN A 464 20.10 20.02 20.75
CA ASN A 464 20.83 18.77 20.81
C ASN A 464 22.34 18.98 20.67
N THR A 465 23.12 17.98 21.10
CA THR A 465 24.53 17.88 20.82
C THR A 465 24.72 16.99 19.58
N VAL A 466 25.42 17.46 18.56
CA VAL A 466 25.68 16.71 17.33
C VAL A 466 27.18 16.47 17.20
N ILE A 467 27.59 15.21 17.27
CA ILE A 467 28.98 14.77 17.09
C ILE A 467 29.06 14.09 15.73
N VAL A 468 29.96 14.57 14.90
CA VAL A 468 30.17 14.04 13.54
C VAL A 468 31.63 13.64 13.41
N VAL A 469 31.86 12.38 13.05
CA VAL A 469 33.17 11.89 12.61
C VAL A 469 33.24 12.08 11.12
N GLU A 470 34.13 12.95 10.65
CA GLU A 470 34.19 13.33 9.23
C GLU A 470 35.61 13.67 8.77
N HIS A 471 35.80 13.57 7.46
CA HIS A 471 37.01 14.00 6.77
C HIS A 471 36.68 14.96 5.59
N ASP A 472 35.41 15.25 5.36
CA ASP A 472 34.96 16.23 4.37
C ASP A 472 35.24 17.65 4.85
N ARG A 473 35.95 18.44 4.02
CA ARG A 473 36.40 19.80 4.34
C ARG A 473 35.23 20.75 4.67
N GLU A 474 34.14 20.65 3.93
CA GLU A 474 32.98 21.55 4.09
C GLU A 474 32.27 21.29 5.42
N VAL A 475 32.11 20.03 5.80
CA VAL A 475 31.54 19.63 7.09
C VAL A 475 32.44 20.08 8.23
N MET A 476 33.76 19.88 8.14
CA MET A 476 34.74 20.32 9.14
C MET A 476 34.75 21.84 9.31
N GLN A 477 34.65 22.61 8.22
CA GLN A 477 34.60 24.07 8.28
C GLN A 477 33.26 24.61 8.86
N ALA A 478 32.20 23.82 8.81
CA ALA A 478 30.85 24.21 9.24
C ALA A 478 30.55 23.91 10.71
N CYS A 479 31.43 23.18 11.42
CA CYS A 479 31.24 22.83 12.83
C CYS A 479 31.51 24.00 13.79
N ASP A 480 30.99 23.91 15.01
CA ASP A 480 31.26 24.91 16.06
C ASP A 480 32.56 24.62 16.79
N LEU A 481 32.89 23.33 16.93
CA LEU A 481 34.11 22.85 17.60
C LEU A 481 34.69 21.70 16.78
N LEU A 482 35.95 21.79 16.42
CA LEU A 482 36.75 20.75 15.76
C LEU A 482 37.66 20.09 16.78
N VAL A 483 37.65 18.76 16.81
CA VAL A 483 38.60 17.96 17.61
C VAL A 483 39.38 17.08 16.64
N ASP A 484 40.67 17.32 16.52
CA ASP A 484 41.57 16.51 15.70
C ASP A 484 42.30 15.50 16.58
N ILE A 485 42.26 14.23 16.16
CA ILE A 485 42.79 13.09 16.90
C ILE A 485 43.86 12.40 16.05
N GLY A 486 45.09 12.45 16.50
CA GLY A 486 46.25 11.84 15.79
C GLY A 486 47.52 12.02 16.55
N PRO A 487 48.73 11.87 15.92
CA PRO A 487 48.96 10.90 14.86
C PRO A 487 49.00 9.46 15.39
N GLY A 488 48.95 8.49 14.49
CA GLY A 488 48.98 7.05 14.84
C GLY A 488 47.62 6.43 15.03
N ALA A 489 47.60 5.13 15.32
CA ALA A 489 46.38 4.35 15.50
C ALA A 489 46.51 3.29 16.59
N GLY A 490 45.36 2.82 17.12
CA GLY A 490 45.31 1.81 18.16
C GLY A 490 45.98 2.24 19.47
N ILE A 491 46.88 1.42 20.01
CA ILE A 491 47.60 1.71 21.28
C ILE A 491 48.63 2.83 21.16
N HIS A 492 48.97 3.25 19.96
CA HIS A 492 49.94 4.27 19.65
C HIS A 492 49.31 5.57 19.12
N GLY A 493 48.01 5.71 19.26
CA GLY A 493 47.28 6.87 18.78
C GLY A 493 46.19 7.31 19.75
N GLY A 494 45.39 8.31 19.33
CA GLY A 494 44.29 8.83 20.11
C GLY A 494 44.63 10.04 20.99
N GLU A 495 45.76 10.71 20.74
CA GLU A 495 46.08 12.01 21.32
C GLU A 495 45.27 13.11 20.63
N VAL A 496 44.73 14.07 21.42
CA VAL A 496 44.09 15.25 20.87
C VAL A 496 45.13 16.24 20.45
N VAL A 497 45.32 16.45 19.15
CA VAL A 497 46.29 17.38 18.57
C VAL A 497 45.75 18.79 18.47
N PHE A 498 44.44 18.91 18.22
CA PHE A 498 43.74 20.19 18.16
C PHE A 498 42.36 20.09 18.77
N CYS A 499 41.94 21.13 19.49
CA CYS A 499 40.57 21.27 20.00
C CYS A 499 40.19 22.75 20.04
N GLY A 500 39.41 23.21 19.07
CA GLY A 500 39.00 24.62 18.96
C GLY A 500 38.09 24.89 17.78
N PRO A 501 37.71 26.15 17.55
CA PRO A 501 36.91 26.51 16.39
C PRO A 501 37.72 26.29 15.11
N PRO A 502 37.10 25.90 13.97
CA PRO A 502 37.80 25.61 12.69
C PRO A 502 38.69 26.76 12.20
N SER A 503 38.35 28.02 12.53
CA SER A 503 39.11 29.19 12.14
C SER A 503 40.53 29.26 12.75
N GLU A 504 40.75 28.59 13.87
CA GLU A 504 42.03 28.55 14.57
C GLU A 504 42.94 27.40 14.12
N LEU A 505 42.39 26.44 13.35
CA LEU A 505 43.14 25.27 12.88
C LEU A 505 44.39 25.66 12.06
N ALA A 506 44.30 26.70 11.23
CA ALA A 506 45.42 27.17 10.42
C ALA A 506 46.61 27.74 11.20
N GLN A 507 46.41 28.00 12.51
CA GLN A 507 47.42 28.53 13.43
C GLN A 507 48.00 27.42 14.34
N SER A 508 47.47 26.19 14.22
CA SER A 508 47.95 25.03 15.00
C SER A 508 48.99 24.22 14.23
N ASP A 509 49.76 23.42 14.96
CA ASP A 509 50.76 22.49 14.40
C ASP A 509 50.10 21.13 13.99
N SER A 510 48.79 21.11 13.81
CA SER A 510 47.99 19.94 13.45
C SER A 510 48.08 19.59 11.97
#